data_4b93801aebeb33f4ba4a4c0a75d2731c
#
_entry.id   4b93801aebeb33f4ba4a4c0a75d2731c
#
_cell.length_a   1.000
_cell.length_b   1.000
_cell.length_c   1.000
_cell.angle_alpha   90.00
_cell.angle_beta   90.00
_cell.angle_gamma   90.00
#
_symmetry.space_group_name_H-M   'P 1'
#
loop_
_entity.id
_entity.type
_entity.pdbx_description
1 polymer ?
#
loop_
_entity_poly.entity_id
_entity_poly.type
_entity_poly.pdbx_seq_one_letter_code
_entity_poly.pdbx_strand_id
1 'polypeptide(L)'
;MKWNLSLLLRGGLLVLASVAVLSLRAAQPREARVTQVVRDVRLLEPRLAARPAHLNDNVTEGSAIHTGSDSRAELTFSDLTISRVGANSIFSFENNGRDVSVENGAILWRVPKSSDRGARIYSSTLSVGITGTTVMFEHHRRTYTKLIVLEGSAEAWLTKNPTSRVRLRAGQMLVVKARATHLPSPVDIDLDQLLRSATLITGFRPLPSIDEIRKVAKTQKESGGPLISPLFDPTGMNARDVNASLRPPSTPGKPPGRNGQP
;
A
#
# COMPACT_ATOMS: atom_id res chain seq x y z
N MET A 1 9.77 -66.96 34.12
CA MET A 1 8.86 -65.99 33.49
C MET A 1 9.69 -65.14 32.58
N LYS A 2 9.74 -65.45 31.28
CA LYS A 2 10.58 -64.70 30.25
C LYS A 2 9.67 -63.71 29.58
N TRP A 3 9.85 -62.44 29.86
CA TRP A 3 9.08 -61.35 29.23
C TRP A 3 9.70 -61.12 27.84
N ASN A 4 8.87 -61.18 26.81
CA ASN A 4 9.29 -60.96 25.42
C ASN A 4 9.59 -59.45 25.16
N LEU A 5 10.86 -59.12 25.24
CA LEU A 5 11.41 -57.79 24.96
C LEU A 5 11.19 -57.33 23.49
N SER A 6 10.84 -58.25 22.59
CA SER A 6 10.63 -57.99 21.17
C SER A 6 9.33 -57.27 20.80
N LEU A 7 8.32 -57.28 21.69
CA LEU A 7 7.04 -56.59 21.45
C LEU A 7 7.11 -55.08 21.75
N LEU A 8 7.98 -54.67 22.69
CA LEU A 8 8.13 -53.24 23.04
C LEU A 8 8.92 -52.44 22.01
N LEU A 9 9.86 -53.08 21.29
CA LEU A 9 10.64 -52.44 20.23
C LEU A 9 9.81 -52.17 18.95
N ARG A 10 8.81 -52.98 18.65
CA ARG A 10 7.96 -52.81 17.45
C ARG A 10 6.87 -51.74 17.64
N GLY A 11 6.41 -51.54 18.88
CA GLY A 11 5.44 -50.47 19.19
C GLY A 11 6.05 -49.09 19.19
N GLY A 12 7.31 -48.94 19.63
CA GLY A 12 8.03 -47.64 19.64
C GLY A 12 8.38 -47.10 18.27
N LEU A 13 8.65 -47.99 17.29
CA LEU A 13 9.02 -47.59 15.94
C LEU A 13 7.84 -47.04 15.12
N LEU A 14 6.60 -47.51 15.36
CA LEU A 14 5.38 -47.05 14.68
C LEU A 14 4.91 -45.70 15.21
N VAL A 15 5.15 -45.38 16.49
CA VAL A 15 4.80 -44.05 17.05
C VAL A 15 5.74 -42.95 16.59
N LEU A 16 7.04 -43.26 16.40
CA LEU A 16 8.01 -42.31 15.86
C LEU A 16 7.77 -42.00 14.38
N ALA A 17 7.25 -42.96 13.59
CA ALA A 17 6.94 -42.75 12.18
C ALA A 17 5.68 -41.88 11.96
N SER A 18 4.74 -41.86 12.92
CA SER A 18 3.50 -41.03 12.80
C SER A 18 3.69 -39.57 13.19
N VAL A 19 4.77 -39.22 13.91
CA VAL A 19 5.07 -37.83 14.28
C VAL A 19 5.83 -37.07 13.18
N ALA A 20 6.49 -37.78 12.27
CA ALA A 20 7.31 -37.18 11.21
C ALA A 20 6.50 -36.68 9.99
N VAL A 21 5.20 -36.92 9.92
CA VAL A 21 4.32 -36.48 8.82
C VAL A 21 3.65 -35.12 9.10
N LEU A 22 3.81 -34.57 10.32
CA LEU A 22 3.28 -33.25 10.62
C LEU A 22 4.26 -32.16 10.16
N SER A 23 3.91 -31.51 9.06
CA SER A 23 4.23 -30.13 8.76
C SER A 23 5.50 -29.82 7.99
N LEU A 24 5.59 -30.24 6.75
CA LEU A 24 6.13 -29.34 5.72
C LEU A 24 4.97 -28.73 4.92
N ARG A 25 4.16 -27.91 5.54
CA ARG A 25 3.45 -26.87 4.77
C ARG A 25 4.51 -25.84 4.37
N ALA A 26 5.24 -26.13 3.31
CA ALA A 26 5.98 -25.11 2.59
C ALA A 26 5.01 -23.99 2.32
N ALA A 27 5.29 -22.78 2.83
CA ALA A 27 4.50 -21.62 2.51
C ALA A 27 4.47 -21.53 0.99
N GLN A 28 3.29 -21.74 0.38
CA GLN A 28 3.13 -21.64 -1.07
C GLN A 28 3.64 -20.26 -1.47
N PRO A 29 4.56 -20.15 -2.44
CA PRO A 29 5.00 -18.85 -2.93
C PRO A 29 3.75 -18.08 -3.38
N ARG A 30 3.61 -16.84 -2.93
CA ARG A 30 2.51 -16.00 -3.38
C ARG A 30 2.80 -15.58 -4.80
N GLU A 31 2.02 -16.14 -5.70
CA GLU A 31 1.95 -15.71 -7.08
C GLU A 31 0.87 -14.65 -7.20
N ALA A 32 1.16 -13.59 -7.92
CA ALA A 32 0.14 -12.66 -8.37
C ALA A 32 -0.24 -13.03 -9.79
N ARG A 33 -1.52 -12.89 -10.09
CA ARG A 33 -2.03 -13.06 -11.45
C ARG A 33 -2.38 -11.69 -12.04
N VAL A 34 -1.96 -11.44 -13.26
CA VAL A 34 -2.36 -10.24 -14.01
C VAL A 34 -3.86 -10.35 -14.34
N THR A 35 -4.67 -9.47 -13.76
CA THR A 35 -6.13 -9.47 -13.92
C THR A 35 -6.64 -8.36 -14.84
N GLN A 36 -5.79 -7.35 -15.11
CA GLN A 36 -6.09 -6.34 -16.13
C GLN A 36 -4.79 -5.76 -16.69
N VAL A 37 -4.78 -5.52 -18.02
CA VAL A 37 -3.69 -4.85 -18.76
C VAL A 37 -4.31 -3.77 -19.62
N VAL A 38 -3.75 -2.57 -19.57
CA VAL A 38 -4.14 -1.45 -20.42
C VAL A 38 -2.89 -0.85 -21.04
N ARG A 39 -2.81 -0.92 -22.37
CA ARG A 39 -1.70 -0.43 -23.22
C ARG A 39 -0.37 -1.13 -22.91
N ASP A 40 0.74 -0.38 -22.81
CA ASP A 40 2.11 -0.90 -22.66
C ASP A 40 2.41 -1.26 -21.23
N VAL A 41 2.25 -2.55 -20.92
CA VAL A 41 2.62 -3.15 -19.65
C VAL A 41 3.61 -4.28 -19.93
N ARG A 42 4.74 -4.27 -19.23
CA ARG A 42 5.81 -5.24 -19.39
C ARG A 42 6.06 -6.00 -18.10
N LEU A 43 6.27 -7.30 -18.25
CA LEU A 43 6.73 -8.18 -17.18
C LEU A 43 8.26 -8.33 -17.32
N LEU A 44 8.96 -8.03 -16.24
CA LEU A 44 10.40 -8.15 -16.10
C LEU A 44 10.67 -9.32 -15.15
N GLU A 45 10.99 -10.48 -15.69
CA GLU A 45 11.31 -11.68 -14.92
C GLU A 45 12.81 -11.76 -14.68
N PRO A 46 13.28 -12.30 -13.54
CA PRO A 46 14.71 -12.44 -13.27
C PRO A 46 15.43 -13.19 -14.36
N ARG A 47 16.53 -12.63 -14.88
CA ARG A 47 17.39 -13.20 -15.92
C ARG A 47 16.74 -13.43 -17.28
N LEU A 48 15.54 -12.94 -17.50
CA LEU A 48 14.84 -12.99 -18.79
C LEU A 48 14.72 -11.59 -19.40
N ALA A 49 14.57 -11.54 -20.73
CA ALA A 49 14.26 -10.29 -21.40
C ALA A 49 12.86 -9.81 -21.02
N ALA A 50 12.68 -8.49 -20.89
CA ALA A 50 11.38 -7.91 -20.64
C ALA A 50 10.41 -8.25 -21.79
N ARG A 51 9.21 -8.74 -21.45
CA ARG A 51 8.17 -9.09 -22.41
C ARG A 51 6.86 -8.35 -22.13
N PRO A 52 5.97 -8.20 -23.11
CA PRO A 52 4.62 -7.73 -22.87
C PRO A 52 3.91 -8.61 -21.81
N ALA A 53 3.20 -7.97 -20.90
CA ALA A 53 2.35 -8.68 -19.94
C ALA A 53 0.98 -8.98 -20.57
N HIS A 54 0.46 -10.16 -20.33
CA HIS A 54 -0.83 -10.62 -20.81
C HIS A 54 -1.77 -10.93 -19.65
N LEU A 55 -3.06 -10.90 -19.93
CA LEU A 55 -4.08 -11.34 -18.98
C LEU A 55 -3.82 -12.79 -18.56
N ASN A 56 -3.91 -13.06 -17.27
CA ASN A 56 -3.62 -14.33 -16.62
C ASN A 56 -2.13 -14.71 -16.53
N ASP A 57 -1.20 -13.85 -16.93
CA ASP A 57 0.21 -14.08 -16.60
C ASP A 57 0.40 -14.25 -15.10
N ASN A 58 1.19 -15.24 -14.70
CA ASN A 58 1.66 -15.38 -13.34
C ASN A 58 2.88 -14.49 -13.13
N VAL A 59 2.85 -13.68 -12.09
CA VAL A 59 3.97 -12.83 -11.66
C VAL A 59 4.53 -13.41 -10.37
N THR A 60 5.74 -13.93 -10.46
CA THR A 60 6.42 -14.58 -9.35
C THR A 60 7.29 -13.60 -8.57
N GLU A 61 7.70 -14.00 -7.36
CA GLU A 61 8.64 -13.23 -6.54
C GLU A 61 9.92 -12.88 -7.32
N GLY A 62 10.41 -11.65 -7.14
CA GLY A 62 11.59 -11.14 -7.84
C GLY A 62 11.29 -10.60 -9.23
N SER A 63 10.07 -10.77 -9.74
CA SER A 63 9.64 -10.14 -10.98
C SER A 63 9.20 -8.69 -10.74
N ALA A 64 9.27 -7.85 -11.78
CA ALA A 64 8.76 -6.49 -11.75
C ALA A 64 7.73 -6.26 -12.86
N ILE A 65 6.78 -5.38 -12.60
CA ILE A 65 5.86 -4.81 -13.59
C ILE A 65 6.35 -3.40 -13.95
N HIS A 66 6.48 -3.15 -15.23
CA HIS A 66 6.76 -1.83 -15.77
C HIS A 66 5.58 -1.38 -16.64
N THR A 67 5.08 -0.18 -16.40
CA THR A 67 4.01 0.44 -17.18
C THR A 67 4.53 1.66 -17.90
N GLY A 68 4.17 1.81 -19.18
CA GLY A 68 4.45 3.00 -19.98
C GLY A 68 3.53 4.18 -19.68
N SER A 69 3.59 5.22 -20.50
CA SER A 69 2.64 6.35 -20.43
C SER A 69 1.21 5.88 -20.69
N ASP A 70 0.25 6.48 -19.98
CA ASP A 70 -1.19 6.13 -20.05
C ASP A 70 -1.51 4.64 -19.89
N SER A 71 -0.57 3.88 -19.35
CA SER A 71 -0.67 2.43 -19.17
C SER A 71 -0.98 2.09 -17.72
N ARG A 72 -1.61 0.94 -17.49
CA ARG A 72 -1.92 0.47 -16.15
C ARG A 72 -2.17 -1.03 -16.11
N ALA A 73 -1.95 -1.63 -14.96
CA ALA A 73 -2.19 -3.04 -14.73
C ALA A 73 -2.90 -3.28 -13.39
N GLU A 74 -3.64 -4.38 -13.30
CA GLU A 74 -4.12 -4.90 -12.03
C GLU A 74 -3.60 -6.32 -11.84
N LEU A 75 -3.13 -6.60 -10.63
CA LEU A 75 -2.69 -7.90 -10.18
C LEU A 75 -3.53 -8.34 -8.99
N THR A 76 -3.90 -9.61 -8.96
CA THR A 76 -4.57 -10.21 -7.81
C THR A 76 -3.73 -11.36 -7.27
N PHE A 77 -3.45 -11.33 -5.98
CA PHE A 77 -2.71 -12.36 -5.26
C PHE A 77 -3.65 -13.46 -4.78
N SER A 78 -3.10 -14.62 -4.45
CA SER A 78 -3.85 -15.79 -3.96
C SER A 78 -4.65 -15.53 -2.67
N ASP A 79 -4.25 -14.54 -1.86
CA ASP A 79 -4.95 -14.11 -0.65
C ASP A 79 -5.97 -12.98 -0.90
N LEU A 80 -6.30 -12.73 -2.16
CA LEU A 80 -7.19 -11.66 -2.61
C LEU A 80 -6.65 -10.23 -2.35
N THR A 81 -5.36 -10.09 -2.10
CA THR A 81 -4.68 -8.80 -2.17
C THR A 81 -4.72 -8.30 -3.61
N ILE A 82 -5.01 -7.02 -3.80
CA ILE A 82 -5.08 -6.37 -5.11
C ILE A 82 -4.01 -5.31 -5.19
N SER A 83 -3.24 -5.33 -6.28
CA SER A 83 -2.33 -4.26 -6.67
C SER A 83 -2.79 -3.65 -7.97
N ARG A 84 -2.91 -2.33 -8.03
CA ARG A 84 -3.11 -1.57 -9.26
C ARG A 84 -1.89 -0.69 -9.49
N VAL A 85 -1.33 -0.78 -10.68
CA VAL A 85 -0.12 -0.06 -11.08
C VAL A 85 -0.51 1.03 -12.06
N GLY A 86 -0.15 2.27 -11.77
CA GLY A 86 -0.44 3.45 -12.59
C GLY A 86 0.55 3.61 -13.74
N ALA A 87 0.42 4.71 -14.48
CA ALA A 87 1.31 5.01 -15.59
C ALA A 87 2.75 5.30 -15.11
N ASN A 88 3.73 5.05 -15.99
CA ASN A 88 5.16 5.32 -15.78
C ASN A 88 5.70 4.75 -14.45
N SER A 89 5.22 3.55 -14.08
CA SER A 89 5.52 2.92 -12.79
C SER A 89 6.42 1.71 -12.97
N ILE A 90 7.32 1.52 -11.98
CA ILE A 90 8.09 0.29 -11.79
C ILE A 90 7.80 -0.22 -10.39
N PHE A 91 7.27 -1.43 -10.34
CA PHE A 91 6.78 -2.09 -9.16
C PHE A 91 7.28 -3.52 -9.13
N SER A 92 7.76 -3.96 -7.98
CA SER A 92 8.13 -5.36 -7.72
C SER A 92 7.67 -5.80 -6.33
N PHE A 93 7.58 -7.10 -6.12
CA PHE A 93 7.29 -7.66 -4.80
C PHE A 93 8.27 -8.78 -4.46
N GLU A 94 8.53 -8.89 -3.17
CA GLU A 94 9.43 -9.84 -2.54
C GLU A 94 8.78 -10.45 -1.30
N ASN A 95 9.48 -11.37 -0.64
CA ASN A 95 9.06 -11.96 0.62
C ASN A 95 7.63 -12.52 0.56
N ASN A 96 7.36 -13.33 -0.46
CA ASN A 96 6.04 -13.94 -0.70
C ASN A 96 4.91 -12.89 -0.83
N GLY A 97 5.16 -11.79 -1.55
CA GLY A 97 4.19 -10.72 -1.79
C GLY A 97 3.87 -9.86 -0.55
N ARG A 98 4.72 -9.90 0.49
CA ARG A 98 4.56 -9.06 1.68
C ARG A 98 5.34 -7.76 1.59
N ASP A 99 6.44 -7.77 0.88
CA ASP A 99 7.28 -6.62 0.66
C ASP A 99 7.10 -6.13 -0.78
N VAL A 100 6.75 -4.88 -0.90
CA VAL A 100 6.43 -4.22 -2.16
C VAL A 100 7.38 -3.06 -2.36
N SER A 101 8.19 -3.13 -3.41
CA SER A 101 9.09 -2.06 -3.81
C SER A 101 8.44 -1.20 -4.89
N VAL A 102 8.41 0.10 -4.68
CA VAL A 102 8.00 1.08 -5.69
C VAL A 102 9.21 1.94 -6.02
N GLU A 103 9.80 1.68 -7.20
CA GLU A 103 10.97 2.43 -7.64
C GLU A 103 10.59 3.80 -8.22
N ASN A 104 9.47 3.86 -8.92
CA ASN A 104 8.90 5.08 -9.48
C ASN A 104 7.44 4.87 -9.82
N GLY A 105 6.63 5.94 -9.78
CA GLY A 105 5.24 5.96 -10.19
C GLY A 105 4.26 5.76 -9.03
N ALA A 106 3.07 5.26 -9.33
CA ALA A 106 1.97 5.15 -8.38
C ALA A 106 1.36 3.75 -8.37
N ILE A 107 1.06 3.26 -7.17
CA ILE A 107 0.30 2.03 -6.97
C ILE A 107 -0.88 2.28 -6.03
N LEU A 108 -1.94 1.49 -6.21
CA LEU A 108 -2.95 1.25 -5.19
C LEU A 108 -2.75 -0.17 -4.67
N TRP A 109 -2.70 -0.33 -3.36
CA TRP A 109 -2.50 -1.62 -2.71
C TRP A 109 -3.60 -1.87 -1.70
N ARG A 110 -4.33 -2.97 -1.86
CA ARG A 110 -5.40 -3.39 -0.96
C ARG A 110 -5.08 -4.74 -0.36
N VAL A 111 -4.91 -4.78 0.95
CA VAL A 111 -4.82 -6.02 1.74
C VAL A 111 -6.19 -6.32 2.33
N PRO A 112 -6.78 -7.51 2.14
CA PRO A 112 -8.04 -7.87 2.77
C PRO A 112 -7.96 -7.87 4.30
N LYS A 113 -9.05 -7.50 4.98
CA LYS A 113 -9.13 -7.57 6.46
C LYS A 113 -9.03 -9.01 7.00
N SER A 114 -9.40 -9.98 6.19
CA SER A 114 -9.27 -11.41 6.50
C SER A 114 -7.83 -11.92 6.40
N SER A 115 -6.91 -11.13 5.86
CA SER A 115 -5.49 -11.50 5.84
C SER A 115 -4.90 -11.33 7.23
N ASP A 116 -4.45 -12.39 7.84
CA ASP A 116 -3.72 -12.42 9.12
C ASP A 116 -2.31 -11.83 9.03
N ARG A 117 -1.89 -11.49 7.82
CA ARG A 117 -0.54 -11.07 7.47
C ARG A 117 -0.53 -9.65 6.95
N GLY A 118 0.32 -8.81 7.57
CA GLY A 118 0.60 -7.47 7.08
C GLY A 118 1.43 -7.47 5.79
N ALA A 119 1.45 -6.34 5.12
CA ALA A 119 2.32 -6.05 4.00
C ALA A 119 3.15 -4.79 4.28
N ARG A 120 4.32 -4.70 3.67
CA ARG A 120 5.17 -3.52 3.71
C ARG A 120 5.35 -2.98 2.30
N ILE A 121 5.05 -1.71 2.12
CA ILE A 121 5.33 -0.98 0.88
C ILE A 121 6.52 -0.08 1.16
N TYR A 122 7.50 -0.05 0.27
CA TYR A 122 8.67 0.80 0.48
C TYR A 122 9.20 1.41 -0.83
N SER A 123 9.87 2.52 -0.66
CA SER A 123 10.64 3.23 -1.67
C SER A 123 11.99 3.65 -1.09
N SER A 124 12.79 4.38 -1.85
CA SER A 124 14.05 4.96 -1.33
C SER A 124 13.85 6.00 -0.22
N THR A 125 12.63 6.51 -0.02
CA THR A 125 12.31 7.58 0.95
C THR A 125 11.47 7.09 2.12
N LEU A 126 10.38 6.37 1.83
CA LEU A 126 9.33 6.03 2.79
C LEU A 126 9.08 4.52 2.80
N SER A 127 8.93 3.96 3.97
CA SER A 127 8.42 2.61 4.21
C SER A 127 7.09 2.68 4.95
N VAL A 128 6.18 1.78 4.64
CA VAL A 128 4.80 1.76 5.16
C VAL A 128 4.41 0.34 5.52
N GLY A 129 3.97 0.14 6.75
CA GLY A 129 3.35 -1.12 7.20
C GLY A 129 1.84 -1.00 7.19
N ILE A 130 1.15 -2.01 6.64
CA ILE A 130 -0.32 -2.06 6.52
C ILE A 130 -0.85 -3.46 6.87
N THR A 131 -2.08 -3.51 7.39
CA THR A 131 -2.82 -4.76 7.66
C THR A 131 -4.30 -4.47 7.51
N GLY A 132 -4.99 -5.20 6.62
CA GLY A 132 -6.41 -4.99 6.37
C GLY A 132 -6.73 -3.57 5.87
N THR A 133 -5.90 -3.03 4.97
CA THR A 133 -5.87 -1.62 4.61
C THR A 133 -5.84 -1.45 3.10
N THR A 134 -6.46 -0.38 2.61
CA THR A 134 -6.35 0.07 1.22
C THR A 134 -5.61 1.40 1.19
N VAL A 135 -4.50 1.46 0.44
CA VAL A 135 -3.65 2.65 0.32
C VAL A 135 -3.34 2.98 -1.14
N MET A 136 -3.07 4.24 -1.41
CA MET A 136 -2.36 4.68 -2.60
C MET A 136 -0.96 5.15 -2.19
N PHE A 137 0.04 4.70 -2.93
CA PHE A 137 1.44 5.04 -2.70
C PHE A 137 2.04 5.53 -4.01
N GLU A 138 2.58 6.74 -4.01
CA GLU A 138 3.18 7.39 -5.16
C GLU A 138 4.61 7.78 -4.81
N HIS A 139 5.57 7.39 -5.63
CA HIS A 139 6.97 7.69 -5.43
C HIS A 139 7.59 8.30 -6.69
N HIS A 140 8.17 9.45 -6.52
CA HIS A 140 9.02 10.11 -7.52
C HIS A 140 10.43 10.25 -6.95
N ARG A 141 11.34 9.43 -7.44
CA ARG A 141 12.67 9.16 -6.86
C ARG A 141 13.45 10.39 -6.40
N ARG A 142 13.33 11.52 -7.07
CA ARG A 142 14.11 12.73 -6.79
C ARG A 142 13.31 13.86 -6.14
N THR A 143 12.02 13.71 -6.02
CA THR A 143 11.12 14.79 -5.60
C THR A 143 10.37 14.48 -4.32
N TYR A 144 9.48 13.50 -4.32
CA TYR A 144 8.65 13.20 -3.15
C TYR A 144 8.15 11.75 -3.14
N THR A 145 7.61 11.36 -1.98
CA THR A 145 6.78 10.18 -1.82
C THR A 145 5.47 10.61 -1.17
N LYS A 146 4.35 10.16 -1.70
CA LYS A 146 3.01 10.46 -1.21
C LYS A 146 2.31 9.16 -0.82
N LEU A 147 1.76 9.13 0.38
CA LEU A 147 0.96 8.03 0.90
C LEU A 147 -0.44 8.55 1.20
N ILE A 148 -1.46 7.88 0.72
CA ILE A 148 -2.87 8.13 1.05
C ILE A 148 -3.47 6.83 1.59
N VAL A 149 -4.14 6.91 2.74
CA VAL A 149 -4.90 5.80 3.32
C VAL A 149 -6.37 5.98 2.95
N LEU A 150 -6.92 5.05 2.18
CA LEU A 150 -8.32 5.08 1.75
C LEU A 150 -9.23 4.38 2.76
N GLU A 151 -8.74 3.28 3.33
CA GLU A 151 -9.45 2.42 4.29
C GLU A 151 -8.45 1.83 5.29
N GLY A 152 -8.86 1.69 6.56
CA GLY A 152 -8.01 1.11 7.60
C GLY A 152 -7.00 2.10 8.17
N SER A 153 -5.80 1.63 8.46
CA SER A 153 -4.71 2.46 8.99
C SER A 153 -3.34 1.96 8.51
N ALA A 154 -2.38 2.88 8.41
CA ALA A 154 -1.01 2.58 8.03
C ALA A 154 -0.03 3.20 9.03
N GLU A 155 1.11 2.56 9.24
CA GLU A 155 2.24 3.12 9.94
C GLU A 155 3.35 3.42 8.93
N ALA A 156 3.85 4.65 8.89
CA ALA A 156 4.87 5.10 7.96
C ALA A 156 6.13 5.54 8.69
N TRP A 157 7.29 5.25 8.10
CA TRP A 157 8.60 5.69 8.61
C TRP A 157 9.56 5.98 7.47
N LEU A 158 10.57 6.81 7.74
CA LEU A 158 11.63 7.03 6.77
C LEU A 158 12.44 5.74 6.57
N THR A 159 12.63 5.32 5.32
CA THR A 159 13.34 4.06 4.99
C THR A 159 14.74 4.01 5.60
N LYS A 160 15.42 5.17 5.66
CA LYS A 160 16.77 5.29 6.25
C LYS A 160 16.79 5.61 7.76
N ASN A 161 15.64 5.95 8.36
CA ASN A 161 15.51 6.24 9.78
C ASN A 161 14.20 5.66 10.33
N PRO A 162 14.17 4.39 10.70
CA PRO A 162 12.95 3.71 11.13
C PRO A 162 12.45 4.10 12.52
N THR A 163 13.18 4.95 13.25
CA THR A 163 12.77 5.42 14.58
C THR A 163 11.70 6.50 14.52
N SER A 164 11.69 7.32 13.45
CA SER A 164 10.65 8.33 13.23
C SER A 164 9.45 7.68 12.56
N ARG A 165 8.35 7.52 13.29
CA ARG A 165 7.14 6.87 12.82
C ARG A 165 5.94 7.78 12.94
N VAL A 166 5.00 7.65 12.00
CA VAL A 166 3.72 8.33 12.01
C VAL A 166 2.62 7.37 11.61
N ARG A 167 1.49 7.43 12.30
CA ARG A 167 0.29 6.65 11.97
C ARG A 167 -0.67 7.50 11.17
N LEU A 168 -1.19 6.92 10.08
CA LEU A 168 -2.25 7.49 9.26
C LEU A 168 -3.52 6.66 9.43
N ARG A 169 -4.65 7.33 9.48
CA ARG A 169 -5.99 6.74 9.38
C ARG A 169 -6.58 6.95 7.99
N ALA A 170 -7.66 6.26 7.71
CA ALA A 170 -8.41 6.44 6.47
C ALA A 170 -8.79 7.93 6.24
N GLY A 171 -8.64 8.39 5.01
CA GLY A 171 -8.86 9.78 4.63
C GLY A 171 -7.67 10.71 4.87
N GLN A 172 -6.51 10.18 5.26
CA GLN A 172 -5.30 10.99 5.48
C GLN A 172 -4.26 10.78 4.39
N MET A 173 -3.49 11.83 4.15
CA MET A 173 -2.35 11.89 3.25
C MET A 173 -1.09 12.32 3.99
N LEU A 174 0.03 11.72 3.61
CA LEU A 174 1.39 12.10 4.02
C LEU A 174 2.21 12.38 2.75
N VAL A 175 2.87 13.52 2.70
CA VAL A 175 3.79 13.87 1.61
C VAL A 175 5.18 14.09 2.18
N VAL A 176 6.14 13.30 1.73
CA VAL A 176 7.52 13.31 2.20
C VAL A 176 8.45 13.66 1.07
N LYS A 177 9.20 14.76 1.18
CA LYS A 177 10.22 15.16 0.20
C LYS A 177 11.37 14.16 0.16
N ALA A 178 11.96 13.98 -1.01
CA ALA A 178 13.21 13.25 -1.15
C ALA A 178 14.27 13.87 -0.20
N ARG A 179 15.03 13.03 0.51
CA ARG A 179 16.04 13.43 1.51
C ARG A 179 15.47 14.09 2.78
N ALA A 180 14.17 13.96 3.05
CA ALA A 180 13.62 14.39 4.35
C ALA A 180 14.32 13.67 5.51
N THR A 181 14.59 14.41 6.59
CA THR A 181 15.20 13.88 7.81
C THR A 181 14.17 13.58 8.90
N HIS A 182 12.96 14.08 8.77
CA HIS A 182 11.81 13.85 9.64
C HIS A 182 10.53 13.77 8.84
N LEU A 183 9.53 13.10 9.41
CA LEU A 183 8.20 12.99 8.80
C LEU A 183 7.35 14.23 9.14
N PRO A 184 6.62 14.80 8.17
CA PRO A 184 5.60 15.81 8.48
C PRO A 184 4.38 15.16 9.15
N SER A 185 3.46 15.97 9.65
CA SER A 185 2.16 15.49 10.11
C SER A 185 1.27 15.11 8.92
N PRO A 186 0.49 14.02 9.03
CA PRO A 186 -0.54 13.70 8.05
C PRO A 186 -1.62 14.79 8.01
N VAL A 187 -2.25 14.96 6.85
CA VAL A 187 -3.34 15.91 6.62
C VAL A 187 -4.59 15.19 6.14
N ASP A 188 -5.76 15.68 6.51
CA ASP A 188 -7.03 15.15 6.03
C ASP A 188 -7.28 15.65 4.59
N ILE A 189 -7.71 14.75 3.70
CA ILE A 189 -7.93 15.04 2.27
C ILE A 189 -9.39 14.90 1.87
N ASP A 190 -9.77 15.54 0.77
CA ASP A 190 -11.05 15.27 0.11
C ASP A 190 -11.03 13.89 -0.56
N LEU A 191 -11.43 12.87 0.20
CA LEU A 191 -11.47 11.50 -0.28
C LEU A 191 -12.54 11.30 -1.37
N ASP A 192 -13.63 12.08 -1.34
CA ASP A 192 -14.68 12.05 -2.35
C ASP A 192 -14.16 12.58 -3.71
N GLN A 193 -13.34 13.64 -3.70
CA GLN A 193 -12.61 14.09 -4.89
C GLN A 193 -11.68 12.99 -5.44
N LEU A 194 -10.94 12.32 -4.57
CA LEU A 194 -10.05 11.22 -4.98
C LEU A 194 -10.81 10.08 -5.66
N LEU A 195 -11.95 9.68 -5.09
CA LEU A 195 -12.78 8.60 -5.63
C LEU A 195 -13.30 8.91 -7.04
N ARG A 196 -13.52 10.18 -7.38
CA ARG A 196 -13.99 10.58 -8.71
C ARG A 196 -12.86 10.81 -9.72
N SER A 197 -11.65 11.10 -9.29
CA SER A 197 -10.57 11.57 -10.17
C SER A 197 -9.42 10.61 -10.34
N ALA A 198 -9.12 9.76 -9.34
CA ALA A 198 -7.95 8.89 -9.38
C ALA A 198 -8.13 7.73 -10.37
N THR A 199 -7.28 7.66 -11.40
CA THR A 199 -7.31 6.60 -12.43
C THR A 199 -7.07 5.21 -11.85
N LEU A 200 -6.35 5.09 -10.74
CA LEU A 200 -6.19 3.81 -10.01
C LEU A 200 -7.49 3.33 -9.35
N ILE A 201 -8.50 4.17 -9.27
CA ILE A 201 -9.84 3.84 -8.79
C ILE A 201 -10.82 3.74 -9.96
N THR A 202 -10.92 4.81 -10.77
CA THR A 202 -11.92 4.96 -11.82
C THR A 202 -11.62 4.14 -13.08
N GLY A 203 -10.35 3.83 -13.33
CA GLY A 203 -9.89 3.09 -14.51
C GLY A 203 -9.95 1.57 -14.39
N PHE A 204 -10.57 1.05 -13.34
CA PHE A 204 -10.68 -0.38 -13.03
C PHE A 204 -12.08 -0.74 -12.54
N ARG A 205 -12.36 -2.05 -12.40
CA ARG A 205 -13.57 -2.51 -11.71
C ARG A 205 -13.60 -1.98 -10.27
N PRO A 206 -14.79 -1.78 -9.68
CA PRO A 206 -14.87 -1.34 -8.28
C PRO A 206 -14.06 -2.23 -7.34
N LEU A 207 -13.37 -1.59 -6.38
CA LEU A 207 -12.67 -2.32 -5.32
C LEU A 207 -13.68 -3.04 -4.42
N PRO A 208 -13.36 -4.22 -3.88
CA PRO A 208 -14.20 -4.88 -2.87
C PRO A 208 -14.46 -4.01 -1.62
N SER A 209 -13.54 -3.07 -1.31
CA SER A 209 -13.65 -2.13 -0.18
C SER A 209 -14.26 -0.78 -0.55
N ILE A 210 -14.84 -0.63 -1.73
CA ILE A 210 -15.29 0.69 -2.21
C ILE A 210 -16.36 1.34 -1.33
N ASP A 211 -17.24 0.53 -0.75
CA ASP A 211 -18.32 1.04 0.10
C ASP A 211 -17.81 1.50 1.47
N GLU A 212 -16.80 0.82 2.03
CA GLU A 212 -16.10 1.27 3.23
C GLU A 212 -15.39 2.61 3.00
N ILE A 213 -14.72 2.74 1.84
CA ILE A 213 -14.03 3.99 1.47
C ILE A 213 -15.07 5.13 1.31
N ARG A 214 -16.21 4.87 0.68
CA ARG A 214 -17.31 5.85 0.56
C ARG A 214 -17.87 6.28 1.90
N LYS A 215 -17.99 5.36 2.88
CA LYS A 215 -18.41 5.72 4.24
C LYS A 215 -17.42 6.67 4.89
N VAL A 216 -16.11 6.44 4.75
CA VAL A 216 -15.08 7.36 5.26
C VAL A 216 -15.22 8.74 4.61
N ALA A 217 -15.35 8.80 3.28
CA ALA A 217 -15.54 10.07 2.57
C ALA A 217 -16.77 10.86 3.06
N LYS A 218 -17.89 10.16 3.27
CA LYS A 218 -19.10 10.75 3.82
C LYS A 218 -18.89 11.32 5.23
N THR A 219 -18.29 10.54 6.12
CA THR A 219 -17.99 10.96 7.50
C THR A 219 -17.06 12.18 7.54
N GLN A 220 -16.03 12.23 6.68
CA GLN A 220 -15.15 13.39 6.57
C GLN A 220 -15.93 14.65 6.20
N LYS A 221 -16.82 14.55 5.22
CA LYS A 221 -17.65 15.67 4.75
C LYS A 221 -18.62 16.16 5.83
N GLU A 222 -19.20 15.24 6.58
CA GLU A 222 -20.11 15.55 7.71
C GLU A 222 -19.38 16.21 8.88
N SER A 223 -18.10 15.88 9.09
CA SER A 223 -17.27 16.46 10.16
C SER A 223 -16.91 17.93 9.91
N GLY A 224 -17.06 18.46 8.70
CA GLY A 224 -16.91 19.87 8.37
C GLY A 224 -15.50 20.45 8.53
N GLY A 225 -14.49 19.59 8.70
CA GLY A 225 -13.08 20.02 8.80
C GLY A 225 -12.50 20.45 7.45
N PRO A 226 -11.39 21.21 7.46
CA PRO A 226 -10.71 21.60 6.25
C PRO A 226 -10.07 20.37 5.58
N LEU A 227 -10.38 20.15 4.31
CA LEU A 227 -9.85 19.06 3.51
C LEU A 227 -8.89 19.58 2.44
N ILE A 228 -7.76 18.89 2.28
CA ILE A 228 -6.76 19.21 1.27
C ILE A 228 -7.07 18.39 -0.01
N SER A 229 -6.81 19.00 -1.18
CA SER A 229 -6.94 18.25 -2.43
C SER A 229 -5.96 17.07 -2.49
N PRO A 230 -6.42 15.85 -2.76
CA PRO A 230 -5.55 14.70 -2.93
C PRO A 230 -4.69 14.77 -4.21
N LEU A 231 -5.04 15.68 -5.14
CA LEU A 231 -4.30 15.93 -6.39
C LEU A 231 -3.10 16.84 -6.19
N PHE A 232 -2.79 17.22 -4.95
CA PHE A 232 -1.64 18.04 -4.61
C PHE A 232 -0.35 17.44 -5.18
N ASP A 233 0.32 18.21 -6.06
CA ASP A 233 1.62 17.88 -6.63
C ASP A 233 2.71 18.77 -6.04
N PRO A 234 3.59 18.23 -5.19
CA PRO A 234 4.67 19.00 -4.59
C PRO A 234 5.92 19.12 -5.46
N THR A 235 5.88 18.71 -6.74
CA THR A 235 7.01 18.81 -7.65
C THR A 235 7.43 20.29 -7.81
N GLY A 236 8.73 20.55 -7.66
CA GLY A 236 9.25 21.92 -7.71
C GLY A 236 9.14 22.74 -6.42
N MET A 237 8.40 22.28 -5.43
CA MET A 237 8.28 22.98 -4.13
C MET A 237 9.41 22.59 -3.17
N ASN A 238 9.88 23.50 -2.33
CA ASN A 238 10.76 23.16 -1.21
C ASN A 238 9.95 22.57 -0.03
N ALA A 239 10.63 21.99 0.96
CA ALA A 239 9.96 21.32 2.07
C ALA A 239 9.08 22.26 2.93
N ARG A 240 9.43 23.55 3.04
CA ARG A 240 8.65 24.55 3.80
C ARG A 240 7.36 24.88 3.08
N ASP A 241 7.43 25.08 1.75
CA ASP A 241 6.27 25.39 0.91
C ASP A 241 5.30 24.23 0.85
N VAL A 242 5.80 22.97 0.77
CA VAL A 242 4.95 21.78 0.87
C VAL A 242 4.20 21.77 2.20
N ASN A 243 4.89 21.95 3.32
CA ASN A 243 4.26 21.96 4.64
C ASN A 243 3.28 23.13 4.81
N ALA A 244 3.58 24.29 4.26
CA ALA A 244 2.67 25.45 4.28
C ALA A 244 1.40 25.19 3.44
N SER A 245 1.56 24.63 2.25
CA SER A 245 0.43 24.31 1.34
C SER A 245 -0.47 23.19 1.88
N LEU A 246 0.06 22.32 2.75
CA LEU A 246 -0.70 21.26 3.40
C LEU A 246 -1.34 21.71 4.73
N ARG A 247 -1.12 22.94 5.17
CA ARG A 247 -1.83 23.47 6.34
C ARG A 247 -3.28 23.80 5.96
N PRO A 248 -4.26 23.41 6.78
CA PRO A 248 -5.62 23.86 6.58
C PRO A 248 -5.69 25.41 6.60
N PRO A 249 -6.56 26.03 5.81
CA PRO A 249 -6.76 27.47 5.90
C PRO A 249 -7.11 27.86 7.34
N SER A 250 -6.42 28.85 7.87
CA SER A 250 -6.71 29.37 9.21
C SER A 250 -8.16 29.86 9.24
N THR A 251 -8.94 29.36 10.18
CA THR A 251 -10.30 29.87 10.43
C THR A 251 -10.21 31.37 10.63
N PRO A 252 -10.98 32.21 9.91
CA PRO A 252 -10.99 33.65 10.16
C PRO A 252 -11.30 33.91 11.63
N GLY A 253 -10.39 34.57 12.32
CA GLY A 253 -10.57 34.92 13.72
C GLY A 253 -11.90 35.69 13.88
N LYS A 254 -12.69 35.30 14.89
CA LYS A 254 -13.89 36.02 15.28
C LYS A 254 -13.55 37.53 15.38
N PRO A 255 -14.22 38.43 14.68
CA PRO A 255 -13.91 39.84 14.77
C PRO A 255 -13.97 40.29 16.23
N PRO A 256 -13.06 41.18 16.67
CA PRO A 256 -13.07 41.67 18.03
C PRO A 256 -14.41 42.33 18.32
N GLY A 257 -15.06 41.88 19.40
CA GLY A 257 -16.35 42.41 19.83
C GLY A 257 -16.24 43.92 19.98
N ARG A 258 -17.12 44.64 19.30
CA ARG A 258 -17.28 46.08 19.44
C ARG A 258 -17.76 46.32 20.89
N ASN A 259 -16.84 46.73 21.77
CA ASN A 259 -17.21 47.20 23.10
C ASN A 259 -18.09 48.41 22.88
N GLY A 260 -19.39 48.27 23.19
CA GLY A 260 -20.26 49.43 23.34
C GLY A 260 -19.73 50.31 24.51
N GLN A 261 -19.46 51.54 24.20
CA GLN A 261 -19.41 52.60 25.21
C GLN A 261 -20.81 53.15 25.41
N PRO A 262 -21.10 53.55 26.64
CA PRO A 262 -22.42 54.08 27.06
C PRO A 262 -22.79 55.39 26.44
#